data_44894367be453f3cca79234a8a8a3f05
#
_entry.id   44894367be453f3cca79234a8a8a3f05
#
_cell.length_a   1.000
_cell.length_b   1.000
_cell.length_c   1.000
_cell.angle_alpha   90.00
_cell.angle_beta   90.00
_cell.angle_gamma   90.00
#
_symmetry.space_group_name_H-M   'P 1'
#
loop_
_entity.id
_entity.type
_entity.pdbx_description
1 polymer ?
#
loop_
_entity_poly.entity_id
_entity_poly.type
_entity_poly.pdbx_seq_one_letter_code
_entity_poly.pdbx_strand_id
1 'polypeptide(L)'
;LSHVQMALELLDHAVQASQRIILDLRPPLLDQGLVTAIDWLGRNFGQRTKVAVQFEHGDDLPSLPDNIQLVVYRTAQEALTNITKYAQCRQVRLALRFEQQVLTLVVGDDGTGLPEDALDKPRAFGLKGLVERAESVGGSLRVESEWGKGTTLTLTIPLRKPLRPARRTVLRRPSPGVLRGREPST
;
A
#
# COMPACT_ATOMS: atom_id res chain seq x y z
N LEU A 1 -9.34 40.08 10.14
CA LEU A 1 -8.81 39.19 9.10
C LEU A 1 -7.89 38.09 9.68
N SER A 2 -7.04 38.41 10.69
CA SER A 2 -6.08 37.45 11.26
C SER A 2 -6.74 36.31 12.06
N HIS A 3 -7.83 36.58 12.80
CA HIS A 3 -8.52 35.55 13.58
C HIS A 3 -9.27 34.53 12.71
N VAL A 4 -9.83 34.96 11.57
CA VAL A 4 -10.49 34.08 10.61
C VAL A 4 -9.45 33.19 9.92
N GLN A 5 -8.29 33.72 9.59
CA GLN A 5 -7.21 32.98 8.97
C GLN A 5 -6.63 31.91 9.91
N MET A 6 -6.41 32.28 11.20
CA MET A 6 -5.99 31.36 12.24
C MET A 6 -7.03 30.25 12.50
N ALA A 7 -8.33 30.58 12.48
CA ALA A 7 -9.39 29.58 12.61
C ALA A 7 -9.43 28.60 11.45
N LEU A 8 -9.20 29.07 10.22
CA LEU A 8 -9.12 28.21 9.02
C LEU A 8 -7.89 27.29 9.09
N GLU A 9 -6.73 27.77 9.53
CA GLU A 9 -5.55 26.94 9.71
C GLU A 9 -5.76 25.88 10.80
N LEU A 10 -6.38 26.22 11.92
CA LEU A 10 -6.71 25.25 12.98
C LEU A 10 -7.73 24.19 12.51
N LEU A 11 -8.72 24.58 11.72
CA LEU A 11 -9.68 23.66 11.11
C LEU A 11 -8.97 22.71 10.12
N ASP A 12 -8.07 23.23 9.31
CA ASP A 12 -7.30 22.42 8.35
C ASP A 12 -6.39 21.42 9.09
N HIS A 13 -5.72 21.84 10.15
CA HIS A 13 -4.93 20.98 11.03
C HIS A 13 -5.79 19.90 11.72
N ALA A 14 -6.98 20.24 12.21
CA ALA A 14 -7.90 19.29 12.85
C ALA A 14 -8.44 18.26 11.85
N VAL A 15 -8.78 18.69 10.64
CA VAL A 15 -9.19 17.81 9.55
C VAL A 15 -8.05 16.87 9.15
N GLN A 16 -6.83 17.39 9.01
CA GLN A 16 -5.66 16.56 8.70
C GLN A 16 -5.34 15.56 9.81
N ALA A 17 -5.43 15.97 11.09
CA ALA A 17 -5.24 15.07 12.23
C ALA A 17 -6.32 13.98 12.27
N SER A 18 -7.58 14.33 12.06
CA SER A 18 -8.70 13.37 11.98
C SER A 18 -8.52 12.40 10.82
N GLN A 19 -8.09 12.89 9.65
CA GLN A 19 -7.79 12.04 8.50
C GLN A 19 -6.62 11.09 8.77
N ARG A 20 -5.58 11.51 9.51
CA ARG A 20 -4.48 10.62 9.92
C ARG A 20 -4.98 9.50 10.83
N ILE A 21 -5.80 9.82 11.82
CA ILE A 21 -6.38 8.82 12.74
C ILE A 21 -7.26 7.82 11.97
N ILE A 22 -8.10 8.30 11.05
CA ILE A 22 -8.92 7.43 10.19
C ILE A 22 -8.04 6.61 9.22
N LEU A 23 -6.91 7.15 8.78
CA LEU A 23 -5.94 6.47 7.91
C LEU A 23 -5.16 5.37 8.66
N ASP A 24 -5.00 5.47 9.98
CA ASP A 24 -4.36 4.43 10.81
C ASP A 24 -5.32 3.26 11.12
N LEU A 25 -6.63 3.45 10.97
CA LEU A 25 -7.60 2.37 11.14
C LEU A 25 -7.57 1.45 9.91
N ARG A 26 -7.22 0.19 10.14
CA ARG A 26 -7.29 -0.85 9.11
C ARG A 26 -8.74 -1.02 8.65
N PRO A 27 -9.04 -0.85 7.35
CA PRO A 27 -10.40 -1.09 6.87
C PRO A 27 -10.81 -2.55 7.12
N PRO A 28 -11.98 -2.82 7.73
CA PRO A 28 -12.46 -4.19 8.00
C PRO A 28 -12.52 -5.07 6.74
N LEU A 29 -12.64 -4.44 5.58
CA LEU A 29 -12.68 -5.13 4.29
C LEU A 29 -11.37 -5.87 3.95
N LEU A 30 -10.23 -5.42 4.50
CA LEU A 30 -8.95 -6.11 4.34
C LEU A 30 -8.89 -7.46 5.07
N ASP A 31 -9.79 -7.72 6.02
CA ASP A 31 -9.91 -9.03 6.67
C ASP A 31 -10.45 -10.09 5.71
N GLN A 32 -11.12 -9.69 4.63
CA GLN A 32 -11.58 -10.55 3.54
C GLN A 32 -10.52 -10.73 2.44
N GLY A 33 -9.34 -10.13 2.60
CA GLY A 33 -8.22 -10.17 1.67
C GLY A 33 -8.10 -8.95 0.76
N LEU A 34 -6.86 -8.70 0.32
CA LEU A 34 -6.52 -7.51 -0.46
C LEU A 34 -7.26 -7.45 -1.81
N VAL A 35 -7.36 -8.57 -2.53
CA VAL A 35 -8.05 -8.64 -3.84
C VAL A 35 -9.51 -8.22 -3.69
N THR A 36 -10.21 -8.80 -2.70
CA THR A 36 -11.61 -8.45 -2.40
C THR A 36 -11.77 -6.98 -2.08
N ALA A 37 -10.82 -6.42 -1.31
CA ALA A 37 -10.86 -5.02 -0.91
C ALA A 37 -10.65 -4.06 -2.09
N ILE A 38 -9.73 -4.38 -3.01
CA ILE A 38 -9.49 -3.58 -4.23
C ILE A 38 -10.67 -3.69 -5.21
N ASP A 39 -11.20 -4.91 -5.41
CA ASP A 39 -12.39 -5.11 -6.25
C ASP A 39 -13.58 -4.29 -5.75
N TRP A 40 -13.82 -4.32 -4.44
CA TRP A 40 -14.88 -3.51 -3.83
C TRP A 40 -14.67 -2.00 -4.05
N LEU A 41 -13.43 -1.50 -3.90
CA LEU A 41 -13.11 -0.09 -4.18
C LEU A 41 -13.47 0.27 -5.63
N GLY A 42 -13.05 -0.56 -6.59
CA GLY A 42 -13.34 -0.35 -8.01
C GLY A 42 -14.85 -0.35 -8.30
N ARG A 43 -15.59 -1.34 -7.81
CA ARG A 43 -17.05 -1.43 -7.99
C ARG A 43 -17.78 -0.23 -7.38
N ASN A 44 -17.43 0.13 -6.14
CA ASN A 44 -18.04 1.28 -5.45
C ASN A 44 -17.75 2.59 -6.20
N PHE A 45 -16.52 2.77 -6.68
CA PHE A 45 -16.15 3.90 -7.52
C PHE A 45 -17.02 3.95 -8.80
N GLY A 46 -17.09 2.86 -9.56
CA GLY A 46 -17.86 2.80 -10.79
C GLY A 46 -19.36 3.07 -10.59
N GLN A 47 -19.96 2.55 -9.51
CA GLN A 47 -21.36 2.79 -9.17
C GLN A 47 -21.65 4.28 -8.89
N ARG A 48 -20.74 4.95 -8.17
CA ARG A 48 -20.91 6.36 -7.79
C ARG A 48 -20.64 7.34 -8.91
N THR A 49 -19.65 7.06 -9.75
CA THR A 49 -19.16 7.97 -10.78
C THR A 49 -19.73 7.68 -12.17
N LYS A 50 -20.29 6.48 -12.37
CA LYS A 50 -20.72 5.95 -13.68
C LYS A 50 -19.56 5.74 -14.66
N VAL A 51 -18.33 5.74 -14.19
CA VAL A 51 -17.12 5.42 -14.94
C VAL A 51 -16.97 3.91 -15.05
N ALA A 52 -16.60 3.41 -16.23
CA ALA A 52 -16.32 1.99 -16.41
C ALA A 52 -15.03 1.61 -15.66
N VAL A 53 -15.09 0.54 -14.86
CA VAL A 53 -13.92 0.05 -14.10
C VAL A 53 -13.60 -1.36 -14.52
N GLN A 54 -12.34 -1.59 -14.88
CA GLN A 54 -11.79 -2.92 -15.10
C GLN A 54 -10.82 -3.26 -13.99
N PHE A 55 -10.98 -4.42 -13.35
CA PHE A 55 -10.04 -4.91 -12.36
C PHE A 55 -9.46 -6.25 -12.80
N GLU A 56 -8.14 -6.30 -12.87
CA GLU A 56 -7.36 -7.49 -13.20
C GLU A 56 -6.48 -7.87 -12.00
N HIS A 57 -6.40 -9.12 -11.66
CA HIS A 57 -5.49 -9.62 -10.65
C HIS A 57 -4.91 -10.98 -11.03
N GLY A 58 -3.71 -11.28 -10.53
CA GLY A 58 -3.14 -12.62 -10.61
C GLY A 58 -3.77 -13.57 -9.58
N ASP A 59 -3.77 -14.87 -9.87
CA ASP A 59 -4.31 -15.89 -8.97
C ASP A 59 -3.37 -16.22 -7.80
N ASP A 60 -2.06 -15.98 -7.96
CA ASP A 60 -1.00 -16.41 -7.04
C ASP A 60 -0.53 -15.29 -6.09
N LEU A 61 -1.44 -14.49 -5.52
CA LEU A 61 -1.04 -13.51 -4.51
C LEU A 61 -0.66 -14.22 -3.19
N PRO A 62 0.55 -14.00 -2.67
CA PRO A 62 0.95 -14.59 -1.40
C PRO A 62 0.21 -13.93 -0.24
N SER A 63 0.25 -14.59 0.93
CA SER A 63 -0.17 -13.91 2.17
C SER A 63 0.73 -12.71 2.43
N LEU A 64 0.14 -11.53 2.48
CA LEU A 64 0.83 -10.25 2.62
C LEU A 64 0.75 -9.75 4.07
N PRO A 65 1.81 -9.16 4.61
CA PRO A 65 1.77 -8.45 5.88
C PRO A 65 0.72 -7.33 5.89
N ASP A 66 0.10 -7.08 7.04
CA ASP A 66 -0.99 -6.12 7.20
C ASP A 66 -0.62 -4.69 6.77
N ASN A 67 0.59 -4.25 7.08
CA ASN A 67 1.10 -2.94 6.68
C ASN A 67 1.21 -2.81 5.15
N ILE A 68 1.62 -3.87 4.45
CA ILE A 68 1.68 -3.87 2.97
C ILE A 68 0.27 -3.83 2.38
N GLN A 69 -0.65 -4.66 2.89
CA GLN A 69 -2.05 -4.64 2.44
C GLN A 69 -2.67 -3.25 2.61
N LEU A 70 -2.41 -2.60 3.74
CA LEU A 70 -2.92 -1.27 4.04
C LEU A 70 -2.36 -0.22 3.08
N VAL A 71 -1.05 -0.24 2.80
CA VAL A 71 -0.42 0.69 1.84
C VAL A 71 -1.02 0.53 0.44
N VAL A 72 -1.16 -0.71 -0.05
CA VAL A 72 -1.76 -0.97 -1.36
C VAL A 72 -3.21 -0.48 -1.43
N TYR A 73 -4.02 -0.81 -0.43
CA TYR A 73 -5.42 -0.38 -0.35
C TYR A 73 -5.54 1.15 -0.35
N ARG A 74 -4.75 1.84 0.48
CA ARG A 74 -4.78 3.31 0.58
C ARG A 74 -4.29 3.99 -0.67
N THR A 75 -3.31 3.40 -1.35
CA THR A 75 -2.84 3.90 -2.64
C THR A 75 -3.95 3.82 -3.69
N ALA A 76 -4.65 2.69 -3.79
CA ALA A 76 -5.79 2.55 -4.70
C ALA A 76 -6.92 3.53 -4.34
N GLN A 77 -7.27 3.67 -3.07
CA GLN A 77 -8.32 4.57 -2.59
C GLN A 77 -8.02 6.04 -2.93
N GLU A 78 -6.80 6.50 -2.67
CA GLU A 78 -6.39 7.88 -2.97
C GLU A 78 -6.31 8.13 -4.47
N ALA A 79 -5.79 7.17 -5.25
CA ALA A 79 -5.77 7.26 -6.70
C ALA A 79 -7.19 7.42 -7.28
N LEU A 80 -8.15 6.60 -6.86
CA LEU A 80 -9.56 6.70 -7.27
C LEU A 80 -10.19 8.04 -6.83
N THR A 81 -9.81 8.55 -5.65
CA THR A 81 -10.25 9.87 -5.19
C THR A 81 -9.73 10.98 -6.09
N ASN A 82 -8.46 10.91 -6.50
CA ASN A 82 -7.85 11.87 -7.41
C ASN A 82 -8.49 11.81 -8.81
N ILE A 83 -8.76 10.61 -9.31
CA ILE A 83 -9.48 10.42 -10.57
C ILE A 83 -10.87 11.09 -10.50
N THR A 84 -11.62 10.88 -9.40
CA THR A 84 -12.93 11.54 -9.22
C THR A 84 -12.84 13.06 -9.28
N LYS A 85 -11.78 13.64 -8.71
CA LYS A 85 -11.64 15.10 -8.62
C LYS A 85 -11.13 15.76 -9.90
N TYR A 86 -10.29 15.05 -10.67
CA TYR A 86 -9.46 15.71 -11.66
C TYR A 86 -9.48 15.09 -13.06
N ALA A 87 -9.79 13.79 -13.20
CA ALA A 87 -9.50 13.09 -14.44
C ALA A 87 -10.52 13.30 -15.56
N GLN A 88 -11.82 13.46 -15.24
CA GLN A 88 -12.90 13.52 -16.25
C GLN A 88 -12.85 12.33 -17.23
N CYS A 89 -12.51 11.14 -16.76
CA CYS A 89 -12.30 9.94 -17.54
C CYS A 89 -13.62 9.18 -17.82
N ARG A 90 -13.56 8.24 -18.75
CA ARG A 90 -14.62 7.28 -19.06
C ARG A 90 -14.32 5.89 -18.56
N GLN A 91 -13.04 5.58 -18.42
CA GLN A 91 -12.56 4.27 -18.01
C GLN A 91 -11.45 4.37 -16.97
N VAL A 92 -11.48 3.46 -16.01
CA VAL A 92 -10.41 3.25 -15.03
C VAL A 92 -9.99 1.79 -15.06
N ARG A 93 -8.68 1.56 -15.06
CA ARG A 93 -8.08 0.23 -14.93
C ARG A 93 -7.39 0.10 -13.60
N LEU A 94 -7.72 -0.95 -12.87
CA LEU A 94 -7.01 -1.42 -11.68
C LEU A 94 -6.32 -2.73 -12.04
N ALA A 95 -5.07 -2.89 -11.68
CA ALA A 95 -4.38 -4.18 -11.82
C ALA A 95 -3.54 -4.47 -10.59
N LEU A 96 -3.63 -5.71 -10.07
CA LEU A 96 -2.85 -6.18 -8.94
C LEU A 96 -2.10 -7.45 -9.36
N ARG A 97 -0.77 -7.40 -9.37
CA ARG A 97 0.09 -8.49 -9.85
C ARG A 97 1.17 -8.82 -8.84
N PHE A 98 1.54 -10.08 -8.80
CA PHE A 98 2.69 -10.55 -8.03
C PHE A 98 3.57 -11.41 -8.93
N GLU A 99 4.73 -10.88 -9.28
CA GLU A 99 5.68 -11.55 -10.17
C GLU A 99 7.11 -11.34 -9.64
N GLN A 100 7.95 -12.36 -9.70
CA GLN A 100 9.36 -12.29 -9.30
C GLN A 100 9.60 -11.67 -7.90
N GLN A 101 8.74 -12.00 -6.94
CA GLN A 101 8.78 -11.44 -5.56
C GLN A 101 8.50 -9.92 -5.51
N VAL A 102 7.81 -9.39 -6.48
CA VAL A 102 7.40 -7.99 -6.54
C VAL A 102 5.89 -7.90 -6.62
N LEU A 103 5.29 -7.19 -5.68
CA LEU A 103 3.87 -6.82 -5.72
C LEU A 103 3.73 -5.49 -6.45
N THR A 104 2.86 -5.46 -7.46
CA THR A 104 2.59 -4.26 -8.26
C THR A 104 1.11 -3.95 -8.26
N LEU A 105 0.76 -2.72 -7.87
CA LEU A 105 -0.57 -2.14 -8.09
C LEU A 105 -0.47 -1.10 -9.19
N VAL A 106 -1.33 -1.21 -10.20
CA VAL A 106 -1.49 -0.18 -11.24
C VAL A 106 -2.90 0.39 -11.15
N VAL A 107 -3.01 1.72 -11.15
CA VAL A 107 -4.27 2.46 -11.27
C VAL A 107 -4.11 3.43 -12.43
N GLY A 108 -4.87 3.23 -13.50
CA GLY A 108 -4.82 4.07 -14.69
C GLY A 108 -6.19 4.61 -15.08
N ASP A 109 -6.24 5.81 -15.62
CA ASP A 109 -7.42 6.43 -16.20
C ASP A 109 -7.15 6.93 -17.62
N ASP A 110 -8.20 7.08 -18.42
CA ASP A 110 -8.18 7.64 -19.78
C ASP A 110 -8.60 9.12 -19.81
N GLY A 111 -8.40 9.85 -18.72
CA GLY A 111 -8.88 11.21 -18.55
C GLY A 111 -7.98 12.29 -19.12
N THR A 112 -8.12 13.50 -18.55
CA THR A 112 -7.41 14.70 -19.04
C THR A 112 -5.89 14.67 -18.80
N GLY A 113 -5.41 13.79 -17.92
CA GLY A 113 -4.02 13.80 -17.48
C GLY A 113 -3.71 14.98 -16.55
N LEU A 114 -2.45 15.05 -16.12
CA LEU A 114 -1.92 16.12 -15.27
C LEU A 114 -1.18 17.17 -16.14
N PRO A 115 -1.31 18.47 -15.85
CA PRO A 115 -0.42 19.47 -16.41
C PRO A 115 1.04 19.20 -16.04
N GLU A 116 1.99 19.59 -16.88
CA GLU A 116 3.43 19.38 -16.64
C GLU A 116 3.91 19.91 -15.28
N ASP A 117 3.31 21.00 -14.81
CA ASP A 117 3.66 21.65 -13.54
C ASP A 117 2.86 21.11 -12.33
N ALA A 118 1.99 20.12 -12.51
CA ALA A 118 1.10 19.62 -11.45
C ALA A 118 1.84 18.93 -10.31
N LEU A 119 2.97 18.27 -10.62
CA LEU A 119 3.79 17.56 -9.64
C LEU A 119 4.62 18.51 -8.78
N ASP A 120 4.93 19.70 -9.28
CA ASP A 120 5.74 20.73 -8.60
C ASP A 120 4.91 21.67 -7.71
N LYS A 121 3.58 21.61 -7.82
CA LYS A 121 2.70 22.51 -7.07
C LYS A 121 2.58 22.10 -5.59
N PRO A 122 2.48 23.09 -4.66
CA PRO A 122 2.28 22.83 -3.22
C PRO A 122 1.02 21.99 -2.91
N ARG A 123 0.07 21.87 -3.83
CA ARG A 123 -1.15 21.08 -3.69
C ARG A 123 -0.99 19.58 -4.01
N ALA A 124 0.21 19.13 -4.38
CA ALA A 124 0.53 17.70 -4.59
C ALA A 124 0.64 16.89 -3.27
N PHE A 125 0.06 17.38 -2.15
CA PHE A 125 0.13 16.71 -0.84
C PHE A 125 -0.36 15.25 -0.88
N GLY A 126 -1.36 14.93 -1.69
CA GLY A 126 -1.84 13.56 -1.85
C GLY A 126 -0.76 12.62 -2.41
N LEU A 127 -0.09 13.04 -3.48
CA LEU A 127 0.96 12.24 -4.13
C LEU A 127 2.19 12.08 -3.23
N LYS A 128 2.60 13.16 -2.52
CA LYS A 128 3.72 13.09 -1.58
C LYS A 128 3.45 12.08 -0.46
N GLY A 129 2.26 12.12 0.13
CA GLY A 129 1.86 11.14 1.15
C GLY A 129 1.78 9.70 0.63
N LEU A 130 1.48 9.49 -0.67
CA LEU A 130 1.54 8.17 -1.29
C LEU A 130 2.98 7.67 -1.46
N VAL A 131 3.90 8.55 -1.87
CA VAL A 131 5.34 8.23 -2.00
C VAL A 131 5.91 7.82 -0.64
N GLU A 132 5.70 8.65 0.40
CA GLU A 132 6.17 8.36 1.77
C GLU A 132 5.66 7.01 2.30
N ARG A 133 4.38 6.68 2.04
CA ARG A 133 3.80 5.38 2.41
C ARG A 133 4.41 4.22 1.63
N ALA A 134 4.64 4.38 0.33
CA ALA A 134 5.31 3.36 -0.47
C ALA A 134 6.72 3.07 0.08
N GLU A 135 7.49 4.10 0.37
CA GLU A 135 8.84 4.01 0.94
C GLU A 135 8.84 3.35 2.32
N SER A 136 7.83 3.59 3.16
CA SER A 136 7.71 2.99 4.50
C SER A 136 7.65 1.47 4.51
N VAL A 137 7.25 0.87 3.39
CA VAL A 137 7.22 -0.60 3.19
C VAL A 137 8.32 -1.09 2.23
N GLY A 138 9.30 -0.24 1.93
CA GLY A 138 10.40 -0.56 1.01
C GLY A 138 9.99 -0.61 -0.45
N GLY A 139 8.87 0.00 -0.80
CA GLY A 139 8.35 0.13 -2.15
C GLY A 139 8.70 1.47 -2.80
N SER A 140 8.18 1.67 -4.00
CA SER A 140 8.28 2.92 -4.77
C SER A 140 6.98 3.22 -5.48
N LEU A 141 6.70 4.50 -5.70
CA LEU A 141 5.55 4.99 -6.44
C LEU A 141 6.00 5.76 -7.68
N ARG A 142 5.44 5.42 -8.83
CA ARG A 142 5.65 6.14 -10.09
C ARG A 142 4.32 6.67 -10.60
N VAL A 143 4.32 7.90 -11.09
CA VAL A 143 3.17 8.52 -11.75
C VAL A 143 3.60 8.93 -13.15
N GLU A 144 2.87 8.46 -14.13
CA GLU A 144 3.04 8.79 -15.55
C GLU A 144 1.75 9.44 -16.03
N SER A 145 1.86 10.60 -16.62
CA SER A 145 0.70 11.34 -17.10
C SER A 145 1.06 12.11 -18.37
N GLU A 146 0.12 12.12 -19.29
CA GLU A 146 0.21 12.92 -20.52
C GLU A 146 -1.11 13.65 -20.72
N TRP A 147 -1.03 14.93 -21.01
CA TRP A 147 -2.22 15.76 -21.24
C TRP A 147 -3.10 15.18 -22.36
N GLY A 148 -4.36 14.94 -22.05
CA GLY A 148 -5.34 14.35 -22.97
C GLY A 148 -5.25 12.83 -23.12
N LYS A 149 -4.32 12.14 -22.41
CA LYS A 149 -4.18 10.68 -22.48
C LYS A 149 -4.38 9.98 -21.12
N GLY A 150 -4.62 10.76 -20.07
CA GLY A 150 -4.89 10.25 -18.75
C GLY A 150 -3.65 10.13 -17.86
N THR A 151 -3.81 9.44 -16.74
CA THR A 151 -2.76 9.25 -15.73
C THR A 151 -2.66 7.78 -15.36
N THR A 152 -1.44 7.30 -15.16
CA THR A 152 -1.15 5.97 -14.62
C THR A 152 -0.29 6.09 -13.39
N LEU A 153 -0.74 5.53 -12.29
CA LEU A 153 -0.03 5.40 -11.03
C LEU A 153 0.39 3.94 -10.85
N THR A 154 1.67 3.72 -10.59
CA THR A 154 2.24 2.39 -10.37
C THR A 154 2.93 2.35 -9.01
N LEU A 155 2.41 1.53 -8.09
CA LEU A 155 3.06 1.19 -6.82
C LEU A 155 3.77 -0.15 -6.98
N THR A 156 5.05 -0.20 -6.62
CA THR A 156 5.88 -1.41 -6.67
C THR A 156 6.46 -1.69 -5.29
N ILE A 157 6.23 -2.90 -4.76
CA ILE A 157 6.73 -3.31 -3.43
C ILE A 157 7.48 -4.64 -3.57
N PRO A 158 8.83 -4.66 -3.38
CA PRO A 158 9.60 -5.89 -3.32
C PRO A 158 9.26 -6.67 -2.03
N LEU A 159 8.76 -7.91 -2.18
CA LEU A 159 8.51 -8.79 -1.04
C LEU A 159 9.77 -9.62 -0.77
N ARG A 160 10.62 -9.12 0.12
CA ARG A 160 11.78 -9.91 0.54
C ARG A 160 11.27 -11.15 1.26
N LYS A 161 11.72 -12.35 0.83
CA LYS A 161 11.53 -13.57 1.61
C LYS A 161 12.04 -13.29 3.03
N PRO A 162 11.27 -13.52 4.10
CA PRO A 162 11.79 -13.39 5.44
C PRO A 162 13.02 -14.30 5.53
N LEU A 163 14.18 -13.75 5.87
CA LEU A 163 15.36 -14.53 6.20
C LEU A 163 14.89 -15.51 7.26
N ARG A 164 14.89 -16.83 6.94
CA ARG A 164 14.60 -17.88 7.92
C ARG A 164 15.52 -17.58 9.11
N PRO A 165 14.99 -17.46 10.34
CA PRO A 165 15.86 -17.29 11.48
C PRO A 165 16.86 -18.43 11.45
N ALA A 166 18.16 -18.10 11.54
CA ALA A 166 19.21 -19.09 11.58
C ALA A 166 18.81 -20.12 12.64
N ARG A 167 18.74 -21.42 12.26
CA ARG A 167 18.48 -22.51 13.19
C ARG A 167 19.48 -22.33 14.31
N ARG A 168 19.00 -21.98 15.50
CA ARG A 168 19.78 -21.99 16.71
C ARG A 168 20.34 -23.42 16.85
N THR A 169 21.61 -23.58 16.52
CA THR A 169 22.32 -24.83 16.80
C THR A 169 22.30 -24.99 18.32
N VAL A 170 21.40 -25.85 18.80
CA VAL A 170 21.38 -26.26 20.18
C VAL A 170 22.64 -27.13 20.36
N LEU A 171 23.67 -26.51 20.89
CA LEU A 171 24.86 -27.26 21.38
C LEU A 171 24.35 -28.25 22.42
N ARG A 172 24.25 -29.55 22.04
CA ARG A 172 24.05 -30.64 22.99
C ARG A 172 25.21 -30.60 23.97
N ARG A 173 24.93 -30.30 25.24
CA ARG A 173 25.89 -30.55 26.33
C ARG A 173 26.21 -32.03 26.34
N PRO A 174 27.49 -32.43 26.42
CA PRO A 174 27.85 -33.84 26.61
C PRO A 174 27.27 -34.30 27.94
N SER A 175 26.66 -35.47 27.94
CA SER A 175 26.13 -36.12 29.14
C SER A 175 27.32 -36.40 30.12
N PRO A 176 27.15 -36.18 31.42
CA PRO A 176 28.20 -36.52 32.40
C PRO A 176 28.43 -38.04 32.39
N GLY A 177 29.68 -38.41 32.11
CA GLY A 177 30.10 -39.81 32.08
C GLY A 177 29.86 -40.49 33.41
N VAL A 178 29.20 -41.64 33.37
CA VAL A 178 29.05 -42.55 34.49
C VAL A 178 30.43 -43.12 34.82
N LEU A 179 31.03 -42.67 35.92
CA LEU A 179 32.21 -43.29 36.52
C LEU A 179 31.81 -44.67 37.07
N ARG A 180 32.19 -45.74 36.35
CA ARG A 180 32.13 -47.10 36.89
C ARG A 180 33.21 -47.23 37.95
N GLY A 181 32.77 -47.42 39.18
CA GLY A 181 33.66 -47.79 40.31
C GLY A 181 34.38 -49.12 40.02
N ARG A 182 35.66 -49.12 40.18
CA ARG A 182 36.47 -50.34 40.28
C ARG A 182 36.37 -50.85 41.74
N GLU A 183 35.80 -52.03 41.89
CA GLU A 183 35.92 -52.76 43.16
C GLU A 183 37.38 -53.33 43.34
N PRO A 184 37.92 -53.30 44.51
CA PRO A 184 39.17 -53.93 44.76
C PRO A 184 39.00 -55.44 45.07
N SER A 185 39.76 -56.28 44.38
CA SER A 185 39.85 -57.72 44.66
C SER A 185 40.80 -57.94 45.83
N THR A 186 40.35 -58.67 46.81
CA THR A 186 41.18 -59.47 47.77
C THR A 186 41.38 -60.81 47.20
#